data_270cca2f2dfa9f17e4f441d4d56f0cc8
#
_entry.id   270cca2f2dfa9f17e4f441d4d56f0cc8
#
_cell.length_a   1.000
_cell.length_b   1.000
_cell.length_c   1.000
_cell.angle_alpha   90.00
_cell.angle_beta   90.00
_cell.angle_gamma   90.00
#
_symmetry.space_group_name_H-M   'P 1'
#
loop_
_entity.id
_entity.type
_entity.pdbx_description
1 polymer ?
#
loop_
_entity_poly.entity_id
_entity_poly.type
_entity_poly.pdbx_seq_one_letter_code
_entity_poly.pdbx_strand_id
1 'polypeptide(L)'
;MAGVSAVTNEAADLSLASVVGHKSQVEHLRRQLQAGSAAHAYWISGPPRVGKTTLALGLAAELLDSSGWPGGMLSHPDLWLDDGEGSLGIDRIRRGESDTGEGPTLQHFLSLSAFSGGPKVAVIANAERLTLPASNSLLQLLEEPPAECVICLTTSRPGSEHLPSTMRSRCQEVLLGPVDPDLVSAWLERTQGAPAAAAELAAALCQGRPGLAQEMVRDTGLEERTSSVLESLTRCAERGPGSWLELSRELAERGRDREVVVFALRAWAAFLRDCCCAAVGAAALTNLPSWSEAAAAWAERLQLAGCLRRYDLAIDALARLAEGATARLVLDRFLLLTFGGEPPAPPALGEAVSGSPPDRR
;
A
#
# COMPACT_ATOMS: atom_id res chain seq x y z
N MET A 1 -7.43 -8.97 -5.42
CA MET A 1 -8.11 -9.65 -4.31
C MET A 1 -7.14 -9.74 -3.14
N ALA A 2 -7.18 -8.80 -2.22
CA ALA A 2 -6.49 -8.89 -0.94
C ALA A 2 -7.13 -7.89 0.01
N GLY A 3 -8.31 -8.23 0.47
CA GLY A 3 -8.98 -7.56 1.58
C GLY A 3 -8.34 -7.95 2.91
N VAL A 4 -9.07 -7.81 3.98
CA VAL A 4 -8.72 -8.21 5.36
C VAL A 4 -8.22 -9.67 5.43
N SER A 5 -8.60 -10.54 4.47
CA SER A 5 -8.12 -11.92 4.34
C SER A 5 -6.59 -12.07 4.40
N ALA A 6 -5.82 -11.07 3.92
CA ALA A 6 -4.35 -11.08 4.04
C ALA A 6 -3.88 -10.70 5.45
N VAL A 7 -4.65 -9.88 6.17
CA VAL A 7 -4.37 -9.44 7.56
C VAL A 7 -4.82 -10.51 8.56
N THR A 8 -5.88 -11.27 8.22
CA THR A 8 -6.50 -12.28 9.11
C THR A 8 -5.82 -13.64 9.05
N ASN A 9 -5.06 -13.93 7.98
CA ASN A 9 -4.42 -15.24 7.81
C ASN A 9 -3.16 -15.44 8.69
N GLU A 10 -2.70 -14.38 9.33
CA GLU A 10 -1.69 -14.43 10.39
C GLU A 10 -2.37 -13.99 11.69
N ALA A 11 -2.74 -14.94 12.53
CA ALA A 11 -3.23 -14.75 13.91
C ALA A 11 -2.14 -14.11 14.81
N ALA A 12 -1.33 -13.23 14.26
CA ALA A 12 -0.35 -12.42 14.93
C ALA A 12 -1.05 -11.24 15.61
N ASP A 13 -0.64 -10.97 16.81
CA ASP A 13 -0.94 -9.84 17.69
C ASP A 13 -1.51 -8.58 16.95
N LEU A 14 -2.85 -8.55 16.80
CA LEU A 14 -3.56 -7.40 16.23
C LEU A 14 -3.57 -6.28 17.28
N SER A 15 -2.45 -5.64 17.48
CA SER A 15 -2.29 -4.51 18.39
C SER A 15 -1.75 -3.28 17.66
N LEU A 16 -1.84 -2.11 18.25
CA LEU A 16 -1.19 -0.91 17.69
C LEU A 16 0.35 -1.08 17.60
N ALA A 17 0.94 -2.02 18.31
CA ALA A 17 2.36 -2.33 18.23
C ALA A 17 2.75 -3.08 16.94
N SER A 18 1.80 -3.76 16.30
CA SER A 18 2.02 -4.48 15.04
C SER A 18 2.08 -3.56 13.80
N VAL A 19 1.70 -2.28 13.95
CA VAL A 19 1.72 -1.31 12.87
C VAL A 19 3.14 -0.90 12.53
N VAL A 20 3.57 -1.16 11.31
CA VAL A 20 4.91 -0.80 10.83
C VAL A 20 4.99 0.68 10.49
N GLY A 21 6.00 1.35 11.02
CA GLY A 21 6.12 2.80 10.87
C GLY A 21 5.03 3.55 11.66
N HIS A 22 4.63 4.71 11.18
CA HIS A 22 3.51 5.53 11.71
C HIS A 22 3.55 5.77 13.23
N LYS A 23 4.76 5.84 13.80
CA LYS A 23 4.97 5.94 15.25
C LYS A 23 4.22 7.11 15.87
N SER A 24 4.20 8.27 15.21
CA SER A 24 3.49 9.46 15.67
C SER A 24 1.98 9.28 15.75
N GLN A 25 1.39 8.60 14.75
CA GLN A 25 -0.04 8.30 14.71
C GLN A 25 -0.41 7.30 15.81
N VAL A 26 0.37 6.22 15.93
CA VAL A 26 0.18 5.21 16.98
C VAL A 26 0.28 5.82 18.38
N GLU A 27 1.31 6.63 18.64
CA GLU A 27 1.49 7.31 19.93
C GLU A 27 0.36 8.31 20.22
N HIS A 28 -0.14 9.01 19.19
CA HIS A 28 -1.28 9.92 19.34
C HIS A 28 -2.55 9.16 19.75
N LEU A 29 -2.87 8.06 19.06
CA LEU A 29 -4.02 7.21 19.37
C LEU A 29 -3.91 6.63 20.79
N ARG A 30 -2.74 6.09 21.18
CA ARG A 30 -2.53 5.57 22.53
C ARG A 30 -2.74 6.62 23.62
N ARG A 31 -2.26 7.84 23.42
CA ARG A 31 -2.49 8.92 24.37
C ARG A 31 -3.98 9.26 24.53
N GLN A 32 -4.74 9.22 23.43
CA GLN A 32 -6.19 9.43 23.49
C GLN A 32 -6.91 8.31 24.26
N LEU A 33 -6.54 7.05 24.01
CA LEU A 33 -7.08 5.91 24.75
C LEU A 33 -6.80 6.01 26.26
N GLN A 34 -5.56 6.30 26.61
CA GLN A 34 -5.16 6.48 28.02
C GLN A 34 -5.88 7.63 28.72
N ALA A 35 -6.21 8.69 27.97
CA ALA A 35 -6.96 9.84 28.49
C ALA A 35 -8.48 9.62 28.50
N GLY A 36 -9.00 8.46 28.02
CA GLY A 36 -10.43 8.23 27.88
C GLY A 36 -11.12 9.17 26.88
N SER A 37 -10.35 9.74 25.93
CA SER A 37 -10.81 10.73 24.96
C SER A 37 -10.81 10.21 23.52
N ALA A 38 -11.08 8.91 23.34
CA ALA A 38 -11.25 8.32 22.03
C ALA A 38 -12.38 9.01 21.25
N ALA A 39 -12.16 9.30 19.97
CA ALA A 39 -13.20 9.85 19.11
C ALA A 39 -14.24 8.75 18.78
N HIS A 40 -15.50 9.17 18.58
CA HIS A 40 -16.56 8.26 18.13
C HIS A 40 -16.36 7.74 16.71
N ALA A 41 -15.56 8.42 15.88
CA ALA A 41 -15.24 8.00 14.53
C ALA A 41 -13.83 8.41 14.10
N TYR A 42 -13.16 7.51 13.38
CA TYR A 42 -11.83 7.72 12.79
C TYR A 42 -11.88 7.55 11.27
N TRP A 43 -11.27 8.51 10.56
CA TRP A 43 -11.07 8.49 9.11
C TRP A 43 -9.61 8.20 8.82
N ILE A 44 -9.29 6.94 8.52
CA ILE A 44 -7.92 6.48 8.30
C ILE A 44 -7.65 6.44 6.80
N SER A 45 -6.89 7.40 6.28
CA SER A 45 -6.59 7.54 4.87
C SER A 45 -5.12 7.33 4.55
N GLY A 46 -4.82 6.92 3.31
CA GLY A 46 -3.45 6.69 2.85
C GLY A 46 -3.37 5.72 1.68
N PRO A 47 -2.17 5.49 1.10
CA PRO A 47 -1.99 4.59 -0.02
C PRO A 47 -2.53 3.17 0.25
N PRO A 48 -2.90 2.39 -0.79
CA PRO A 48 -3.26 1.00 -0.62
C PRO A 48 -2.12 0.21 0.04
N ARG A 49 -2.44 -0.70 0.97
CA ARG A 49 -1.47 -1.60 1.65
C ARG A 49 -0.42 -0.92 2.53
N VAL A 50 -0.68 0.32 2.98
CA VAL A 50 0.20 1.05 3.90
C VAL A 50 0.01 0.68 5.36
N GLY A 51 -1.01 -0.14 5.70
CA GLY A 51 -1.32 -0.56 7.08
C GLY A 51 -2.56 0.08 7.69
N LYS A 52 -3.46 0.72 6.88
CA LYS A 52 -4.69 1.36 7.39
C LYS A 52 -5.60 0.42 8.18
N THR A 53 -5.89 -0.75 7.61
CA THR A 53 -6.76 -1.76 8.25
C THR A 53 -6.06 -2.34 9.48
N THR A 54 -4.76 -2.56 9.42
CA THR A 54 -3.95 -3.01 10.59
C THR A 54 -4.04 -1.99 11.73
N LEU A 55 -3.94 -0.69 11.43
CA LEU A 55 -4.10 0.36 12.43
C LEU A 55 -5.53 0.38 13.01
N ALA A 56 -6.57 0.26 12.16
CA ALA A 56 -7.96 0.22 12.61
C ALA A 56 -8.24 -0.97 13.53
N LEU A 57 -7.74 -2.15 13.16
CA LEU A 57 -7.87 -3.37 13.95
C LEU A 57 -7.03 -3.30 15.24
N GLY A 58 -5.83 -2.73 15.20
CA GLY A 58 -5.02 -2.51 16.39
C GLY A 58 -5.68 -1.53 17.38
N LEU A 59 -6.33 -0.48 16.87
CA LEU A 59 -7.13 0.44 17.70
C LEU A 59 -8.33 -0.27 18.31
N ALA A 60 -9.04 -1.08 17.54
CA ALA A 60 -10.16 -1.88 18.01
C ALA A 60 -9.71 -2.87 19.10
N ALA A 61 -8.55 -3.52 18.94
CA ALA A 61 -8.01 -4.46 19.93
C ALA A 61 -7.71 -3.80 21.28
N GLU A 62 -7.16 -2.57 21.26
CA GLU A 62 -6.90 -1.83 22.51
C GLU A 62 -8.22 -1.29 23.15
N LEU A 63 -9.21 -0.90 22.34
CA LEU A 63 -10.52 -0.45 22.85
C LEU A 63 -11.34 -1.56 23.48
N LEU A 64 -11.26 -2.78 22.92
CA LEU A 64 -12.04 -3.94 23.34
C LEU A 64 -11.33 -4.75 24.44
N ASP A 65 -10.11 -4.38 24.84
CA ASP A 65 -9.25 -5.17 25.76
C ASP A 65 -9.25 -6.66 25.37
N SER A 66 -9.02 -6.91 24.07
CA SER A 66 -9.18 -8.24 23.48
C SER A 66 -8.03 -9.22 23.87
N SER A 67 -7.11 -8.81 24.73
CA SER A 67 -6.01 -9.63 25.24
C SER A 67 -6.58 -10.79 26.06
N GLY A 68 -6.70 -11.95 25.45
CA GLY A 68 -7.24 -13.16 26.10
C GLY A 68 -8.66 -13.56 25.67
N TRP A 69 -9.24 -12.89 24.65
CA TRP A 69 -10.52 -13.33 24.12
C TRP A 69 -10.40 -14.69 23.41
N PRO A 70 -11.23 -15.70 23.76
CA PRO A 70 -11.21 -16.99 23.09
C PRO A 70 -11.53 -16.85 21.59
N GLY A 71 -10.62 -17.31 20.74
CA GLY A 71 -10.76 -17.18 19.28
C GLY A 71 -10.17 -15.90 18.68
N GLY A 72 -9.53 -15.05 19.51
CA GLY A 72 -8.85 -13.84 19.08
C GLY A 72 -9.80 -12.65 18.85
N MET A 73 -9.21 -11.49 18.61
CA MET A 73 -9.92 -10.21 18.47
C MET A 73 -11.02 -10.22 17.40
N LEU A 74 -10.79 -10.90 16.27
CA LEU A 74 -11.76 -10.95 15.16
C LEU A 74 -13.07 -11.68 15.49
N SER A 75 -13.09 -12.49 16.56
CA SER A 75 -14.29 -13.16 17.06
C SER A 75 -14.96 -12.42 18.23
N HIS A 76 -14.48 -11.21 18.56
CA HIS A 76 -15.03 -10.45 19.68
C HIS A 76 -16.47 -10.00 19.39
N PRO A 77 -17.45 -10.23 20.30
CA PRO A 77 -18.86 -9.92 20.06
C PRO A 77 -19.15 -8.41 19.95
N ASP A 78 -18.28 -7.56 20.49
CA ASP A 78 -18.37 -6.11 20.40
C ASP A 78 -17.56 -5.51 19.22
N LEU A 79 -17.08 -6.37 18.29
CA LEU A 79 -16.49 -5.98 17.03
C LEU A 79 -17.44 -6.27 15.87
N TRP A 80 -17.70 -5.27 15.05
CA TRP A 80 -18.30 -5.41 13.73
C TRP A 80 -17.25 -5.11 12.67
N LEU A 81 -17.02 -6.05 11.77
CA LEU A 81 -15.98 -5.92 10.74
C LEU A 81 -16.57 -6.12 9.35
N ASP A 82 -16.38 -5.14 8.47
CA ASP A 82 -16.47 -5.32 7.02
C ASP A 82 -15.07 -5.47 6.46
N ASP A 83 -14.79 -6.61 5.84
CA ASP A 83 -13.46 -7.05 5.42
C ASP A 83 -12.90 -6.30 4.18
N GLY A 84 -13.72 -5.48 3.54
CA GLY A 84 -13.29 -4.69 2.40
C GLY A 84 -13.44 -5.40 1.05
N GLU A 85 -14.22 -6.47 0.97
CA GLU A 85 -14.51 -7.17 -0.29
C GLU A 85 -15.86 -6.80 -0.88
N GLY A 86 -15.96 -6.78 -2.21
CA GLY A 86 -17.19 -6.45 -2.94
C GLY A 86 -17.70 -5.04 -2.70
N SER A 87 -18.96 -4.77 -3.04
CA SER A 87 -19.67 -3.51 -2.79
C SER A 87 -20.36 -3.56 -1.43
N LEU A 88 -20.25 -2.49 -0.63
CA LEU A 88 -20.93 -2.40 0.65
C LEU A 88 -22.27 -1.66 0.49
N GLY A 89 -23.35 -2.43 0.43
CA GLY A 89 -24.72 -1.95 0.25
C GLY A 89 -25.36 -1.41 1.52
N ILE A 90 -26.52 -0.76 1.37
CA ILE A 90 -27.31 -0.21 2.48
C ILE A 90 -27.82 -1.30 3.43
N ASP A 91 -28.08 -2.49 2.92
CA ASP A 91 -28.52 -3.69 3.64
C ASP A 91 -27.55 -4.13 4.74
N ARG A 92 -26.27 -3.87 4.57
CA ARG A 92 -25.22 -4.10 5.58
C ARG A 92 -25.16 -2.99 6.63
N ILE A 93 -25.54 -1.77 6.27
CA ILE A 93 -25.49 -0.60 7.18
C ILE A 93 -26.80 -0.48 7.98
N ARG A 94 -27.93 -0.54 7.31
CA ARG A 94 -29.25 -0.34 7.91
C ARG A 94 -30.18 -1.51 7.62
N ARG A 95 -30.96 -1.91 8.61
CA ARG A 95 -31.98 -2.96 8.45
C ARG A 95 -33.06 -2.52 7.45
N GLY A 96 -33.22 -3.29 6.37
CA GLY A 96 -34.32 -3.20 5.42
C GLY A 96 -35.42 -4.18 5.73
N GLU A 97 -36.54 -4.11 4.99
CA GLU A 97 -37.66 -5.07 5.12
C GLU A 97 -37.30 -6.49 4.65
N SER A 98 -36.20 -6.65 3.87
CA SER A 98 -35.69 -7.93 3.38
C SER A 98 -34.32 -8.24 4.01
N ASP A 99 -34.36 -8.84 5.20
CA ASP A 99 -33.14 -9.27 5.91
C ASP A 99 -32.67 -10.63 5.34
N THR A 100 -31.86 -10.57 4.28
CA THR A 100 -31.24 -11.75 3.66
C THR A 100 -29.71 -11.79 3.86
N GLY A 101 -29.16 -10.91 4.73
CA GLY A 101 -27.73 -10.76 4.97
C GLY A 101 -27.19 -11.70 6.05
N GLU A 102 -25.96 -12.16 5.88
CA GLU A 102 -25.23 -12.89 6.92
C GLU A 102 -24.81 -11.91 8.04
N GLY A 103 -25.37 -12.11 9.24
CA GLY A 103 -25.02 -11.37 10.46
C GLY A 103 -25.80 -10.04 10.65
N PRO A 104 -25.57 -9.34 11.78
CA PRO A 104 -26.28 -8.11 12.12
C PRO A 104 -25.82 -6.94 11.23
N THR A 105 -26.78 -6.07 10.85
CA THR A 105 -26.44 -4.78 10.22
C THR A 105 -25.66 -3.89 11.18
N LEU A 106 -24.85 -2.96 10.65
CA LEU A 106 -24.07 -2.04 11.48
C LEU A 106 -24.96 -1.28 12.47
N GLN A 107 -26.08 -0.71 12.02
CA GLN A 107 -27.00 0.05 12.85
C GLN A 107 -27.59 -0.82 13.98
N HIS A 108 -28.00 -2.05 13.67
CA HIS A 108 -28.51 -2.97 14.68
C HIS A 108 -27.42 -3.35 15.67
N PHE A 109 -26.24 -3.70 15.19
CA PHE A 109 -25.08 -4.03 16.04
C PHE A 109 -24.78 -2.88 17.03
N LEU A 110 -24.70 -1.64 16.56
CA LEU A 110 -24.40 -0.49 17.41
C LEU A 110 -25.54 -0.11 18.37
N SER A 111 -26.79 -0.53 18.10
CA SER A 111 -27.94 -0.29 18.99
C SER A 111 -28.02 -1.25 20.18
N LEU A 112 -27.30 -2.36 20.15
CA LEU A 112 -27.27 -3.33 21.24
C LEU A 112 -26.30 -2.89 22.34
N SER A 113 -26.53 -3.29 23.57
CA SER A 113 -25.57 -3.10 24.66
C SER A 113 -24.29 -3.89 24.40
N ALA A 114 -23.13 -3.36 24.82
CA ALA A 114 -21.87 -4.05 24.73
C ALA A 114 -21.85 -5.30 25.63
N PHE A 115 -21.27 -6.38 25.14
CA PHE A 115 -21.13 -7.63 25.88
C PHE A 115 -20.10 -7.50 27.02
N SER A 116 -18.98 -6.80 26.72
CA SER A 116 -17.85 -6.65 27.65
C SER A 116 -17.99 -5.43 28.57
N GLY A 117 -19.07 -4.64 28.45
CA GLY A 117 -19.27 -3.41 29.22
C GLY A 117 -18.36 -2.23 28.79
N GLY A 118 -17.61 -2.38 27.69
CA GLY A 118 -16.82 -1.36 27.04
C GLY A 118 -17.49 -0.77 25.79
N PRO A 119 -16.76 -0.09 24.91
CA PRO A 119 -17.33 0.44 23.68
C PRO A 119 -17.58 -0.68 22.66
N LYS A 120 -18.54 -0.46 21.75
CA LYS A 120 -18.67 -1.23 20.52
C LYS A 120 -17.82 -0.63 19.42
N VAL A 121 -17.09 -1.45 18.71
CA VAL A 121 -16.19 -1.02 17.63
C VAL A 121 -16.64 -1.55 16.29
N ALA A 122 -16.76 -0.67 15.31
CA ALA A 122 -17.01 -1.02 13.92
C ALA A 122 -15.81 -0.66 13.04
N VAL A 123 -15.34 -1.59 12.23
CA VAL A 123 -14.28 -1.35 11.26
C VAL A 123 -14.84 -1.58 9.84
N ILE A 124 -14.81 -0.54 9.02
CA ILE A 124 -15.18 -0.58 7.60
C ILE A 124 -13.91 -0.41 6.76
N ALA A 125 -13.45 -1.50 6.19
CA ALA A 125 -12.27 -1.49 5.32
C ALA A 125 -12.64 -1.02 3.91
N ASN A 126 -11.79 -0.16 3.32
CA ASN A 126 -11.98 0.38 1.97
C ASN A 126 -13.37 1.04 1.78
N ALA A 127 -13.66 2.06 2.59
CA ALA A 127 -14.96 2.74 2.61
C ALA A 127 -15.39 3.33 1.23
N GLU A 128 -14.46 3.47 0.29
CA GLU A 128 -14.76 3.82 -1.11
C GLU A 128 -15.65 2.79 -1.85
N ARG A 129 -15.92 1.64 -1.26
CA ARG A 129 -16.82 0.59 -1.77
C ARG A 129 -18.28 0.80 -1.36
N LEU A 130 -18.53 1.72 -0.43
CA LEU A 130 -19.88 2.07 -0.01
C LEU A 130 -20.70 2.52 -1.23
N THR A 131 -21.91 2.01 -1.35
CA THR A 131 -22.89 2.57 -2.28
C THR A 131 -23.37 3.92 -1.77
N LEU A 132 -23.87 4.79 -2.65
CA LEU A 132 -24.39 6.11 -2.24
C LEU A 132 -25.48 6.01 -1.13
N PRO A 133 -26.46 5.08 -1.22
CA PRO A 133 -27.42 4.89 -0.14
C PRO A 133 -26.78 4.43 1.19
N ALA A 134 -25.76 3.56 1.12
CA ALA A 134 -25.01 3.11 2.32
C ALA A 134 -24.23 4.26 2.96
N SER A 135 -23.56 5.09 2.14
CA SER A 135 -22.86 6.29 2.61
C SER A 135 -23.80 7.26 3.33
N ASN A 136 -24.98 7.52 2.78
CA ASN A 136 -25.97 8.41 3.42
C ASN A 136 -26.48 7.84 4.75
N SER A 137 -26.70 6.52 4.83
CA SER A 137 -27.08 5.88 6.08
C SER A 137 -25.98 5.91 7.13
N LEU A 138 -24.72 5.72 6.70
CA LEU A 138 -23.56 5.82 7.59
C LEU A 138 -23.35 7.25 8.09
N LEU A 139 -23.60 8.26 7.24
CA LEU A 139 -23.53 9.66 7.62
C LEU A 139 -24.45 9.98 8.82
N GLN A 140 -25.66 9.45 8.83
CA GLN A 140 -26.60 9.60 9.98
C GLN A 140 -25.99 9.04 11.28
N LEU A 141 -25.33 7.87 11.22
CA LEU A 141 -24.65 7.28 12.38
C LEU A 141 -23.45 8.10 12.85
N LEU A 142 -22.78 8.81 11.93
CA LEU A 142 -21.67 9.70 12.27
C LEU A 142 -22.15 11.03 12.86
N GLU A 143 -23.36 11.50 12.50
CA GLU A 143 -23.97 12.73 13.03
C GLU A 143 -24.56 12.51 14.43
N GLU A 144 -25.23 11.37 14.64
CA GLU A 144 -25.87 10.98 15.89
C GLU A 144 -25.34 9.62 16.33
N PRO A 145 -24.07 9.55 16.78
CA PRO A 145 -23.46 8.28 17.15
C PRO A 145 -24.16 7.68 18.39
N PRO A 146 -24.44 6.36 18.38
CA PRO A 146 -24.87 5.69 19.60
C PRO A 146 -23.84 5.86 20.72
N ALA A 147 -24.31 5.81 21.97
CA ALA A 147 -23.41 5.91 23.12
C ALA A 147 -22.36 4.79 23.10
N GLU A 148 -21.16 5.12 23.53
CA GLU A 148 -20.04 4.17 23.67
C GLU A 148 -19.77 3.33 22.41
N CYS A 149 -19.73 3.99 21.24
CA CYS A 149 -19.33 3.36 20.01
C CYS A 149 -18.13 4.06 19.36
N VAL A 150 -17.32 3.28 18.62
CA VAL A 150 -16.22 3.78 17.80
C VAL A 150 -16.32 3.21 16.41
N ILE A 151 -16.32 4.07 15.38
CA ILE A 151 -16.40 3.67 13.97
C ILE A 151 -15.08 4.01 13.28
N CYS A 152 -14.39 3.01 12.74
CA CYS A 152 -13.15 3.18 11.98
C CYS A 152 -13.41 3.00 10.49
N LEU A 153 -13.18 4.04 9.69
CA LEU A 153 -13.30 4.01 8.23
C LEU A 153 -11.93 4.06 7.61
N THR A 154 -11.56 3.07 6.79
CA THR A 154 -10.30 3.13 6.04
C THR A 154 -10.56 3.46 4.59
N THR A 155 -9.72 4.28 3.95
CA THR A 155 -9.86 4.62 2.52
C THR A 155 -8.51 4.86 1.86
N SER A 156 -8.40 4.44 0.60
CA SER A 156 -7.28 4.78 -0.28
C SER A 156 -7.64 5.89 -1.28
N ARG A 157 -8.91 6.28 -1.33
CA ARG A 157 -9.46 7.30 -2.25
C ARG A 157 -10.37 8.27 -1.50
N PRO A 158 -9.80 9.17 -0.68
CA PRO A 158 -10.60 10.06 0.18
C PRO A 158 -11.50 11.04 -0.59
N GLY A 159 -11.28 11.20 -1.90
CA GLY A 159 -12.10 12.05 -2.79
C GLY A 159 -13.04 11.28 -3.72
N SER A 160 -13.36 10.00 -3.42
CA SER A 160 -14.30 9.24 -4.25
C SER A 160 -15.72 9.82 -4.16
N GLU A 161 -16.50 9.67 -5.25
CA GLU A 161 -17.88 10.18 -5.32
C GLU A 161 -18.81 9.62 -4.25
N HIS A 162 -18.51 8.43 -3.75
CA HIS A 162 -19.29 7.73 -2.72
C HIS A 162 -18.89 8.08 -1.28
N LEU A 163 -17.86 8.92 -1.10
CA LEU A 163 -17.37 9.37 0.20
C LEU A 163 -17.48 10.88 0.33
N PRO A 164 -18.67 11.42 0.71
CA PRO A 164 -18.87 12.85 0.86
C PRO A 164 -17.87 13.46 1.85
N SER A 165 -17.42 14.68 1.58
CA SER A 165 -16.54 15.42 2.50
C SER A 165 -17.18 15.65 3.88
N THR A 166 -18.52 15.61 3.94
CA THR A 166 -19.31 15.69 5.17
C THR A 166 -19.10 14.49 6.11
N MET A 167 -18.77 13.31 5.60
CA MET A 167 -18.38 12.17 6.45
C MET A 167 -17.02 12.42 7.11
N ARG A 168 -16.04 12.87 6.30
CA ARG A 168 -14.70 13.16 6.78
C ARG A 168 -14.69 14.23 7.87
N SER A 169 -15.51 15.29 7.73
CA SER A 169 -15.59 16.37 8.71
C SER A 169 -16.16 15.96 10.09
N ARG A 170 -16.79 14.77 10.19
CA ARG A 170 -17.35 14.19 11.42
C ARG A 170 -16.45 13.14 12.05
N CYS A 171 -15.33 12.84 11.42
CA CYS A 171 -14.37 11.86 11.89
C CYS A 171 -13.07 12.55 12.30
N GLN A 172 -12.37 11.97 13.25
CA GLN A 172 -10.98 12.31 13.48
C GLN A 172 -10.11 11.75 12.36
N GLU A 173 -9.39 12.61 11.68
CA GLU A 173 -8.56 12.21 10.55
C GLU A 173 -7.22 11.64 11.01
N VAL A 174 -6.85 10.48 10.45
CA VAL A 174 -5.54 9.83 10.61
C VAL A 174 -4.96 9.56 9.23
N LEU A 175 -3.94 10.30 8.86
CA LEU A 175 -3.26 10.15 7.57
C LEU A 175 -2.04 9.25 7.72
N LEU A 176 -1.99 8.18 6.93
CA LEU A 176 -0.84 7.29 6.82
C LEU A 176 -0.10 7.56 5.51
N GLY A 177 1.16 7.99 5.62
CA GLY A 177 2.06 8.18 4.49
C GLY A 177 2.83 6.91 4.13
N PRO A 178 3.74 6.96 3.15
CA PRO A 178 4.69 5.89 2.88
C PRO A 178 5.59 5.62 4.10
N VAL A 179 5.89 4.35 4.36
CA VAL A 179 6.81 3.92 5.42
C VAL A 179 8.24 3.89 4.89
N ASP A 180 9.19 4.25 5.74
CA ASP A 180 10.61 4.21 5.44
C ASP A 180 11.06 2.79 5.03
N PRO A 181 11.84 2.61 3.95
CA PRO A 181 12.31 1.31 3.49
C PRO A 181 13.06 0.52 4.55
N ASP A 182 13.90 1.17 5.37
CA ASP A 182 14.68 0.50 6.41
C ASP A 182 13.76 -0.11 7.49
N LEU A 183 12.67 0.59 7.83
CA LEU A 183 11.66 0.07 8.76
C LEU A 183 10.89 -1.11 8.16
N VAL A 184 10.62 -1.07 6.85
CA VAL A 184 9.94 -2.16 6.14
C VAL A 184 10.84 -3.38 6.07
N SER A 185 12.12 -3.22 5.69
CA SER A 185 13.10 -4.30 5.61
C SER A 185 13.29 -4.98 6.97
N ALA A 186 13.58 -4.23 8.02
CA ALA A 186 13.74 -4.75 9.38
C ALA A 186 12.48 -5.45 9.89
N TRP A 187 11.30 -5.00 9.50
CA TRP A 187 10.05 -5.66 9.83
C TRP A 187 9.89 -6.99 9.11
N LEU A 188 10.20 -7.07 7.80
CA LEU A 188 10.13 -8.32 7.03
C LEU A 188 11.10 -9.39 7.58
N GLU A 189 12.31 -9.00 7.91
CA GLU A 189 13.29 -9.91 8.53
C GLU A 189 12.77 -10.48 9.86
N ARG A 190 12.28 -9.60 10.74
CA ARG A 190 11.82 -9.98 12.08
C ARG A 190 10.55 -10.81 12.07
N THR A 191 9.56 -10.46 11.23
CA THR A 191 8.21 -11.05 11.30
C THR A 191 7.96 -12.13 10.26
N GLN A 192 8.62 -12.05 9.09
CA GLN A 192 8.47 -13.03 8.01
C GLN A 192 9.67 -13.98 7.90
N GLY A 193 10.74 -13.74 8.67
CA GLY A 193 11.98 -14.50 8.56
C GLY A 193 12.67 -14.35 7.20
N ALA A 194 12.42 -13.23 6.52
CA ALA A 194 12.92 -12.99 5.18
C ALA A 194 14.45 -12.84 5.19
N PRO A 195 15.19 -13.38 4.20
CA PRO A 195 16.61 -13.07 4.02
C PRO A 195 16.81 -11.55 3.82
N ALA A 196 17.85 -10.97 4.40
CA ALA A 196 18.12 -9.53 4.37
C ALA A 196 18.06 -8.95 2.95
N ALA A 197 18.72 -9.58 1.97
CA ALA A 197 18.72 -9.11 0.58
C ALA A 197 17.31 -9.10 -0.04
N ALA A 198 16.48 -10.11 0.24
CA ALA A 198 15.10 -10.14 -0.26
C ALA A 198 14.21 -9.10 0.44
N ALA A 199 14.43 -8.87 1.74
CA ALA A 199 13.72 -7.86 2.52
C ALA A 199 14.07 -6.44 2.05
N GLU A 200 15.33 -6.14 1.83
CA GLU A 200 15.81 -4.87 1.28
C GLU A 200 15.23 -4.61 -0.12
N LEU A 201 15.28 -5.61 -1.01
CA LEU A 201 14.73 -5.48 -2.36
C LEU A 201 13.21 -5.26 -2.34
N ALA A 202 12.47 -6.02 -1.54
CA ALA A 202 11.03 -5.84 -1.41
C ALA A 202 10.68 -4.45 -0.83
N ALA A 203 11.45 -3.98 0.16
CA ALA A 203 11.29 -2.65 0.75
C ALA A 203 11.57 -1.53 -0.27
N ALA A 204 12.59 -1.71 -1.13
CA ALA A 204 12.88 -0.77 -2.21
C ALA A 204 11.73 -0.64 -3.23
N LEU A 205 11.12 -1.77 -3.60
CA LEU A 205 10.09 -1.85 -4.64
C LEU A 205 8.67 -1.52 -4.14
N CYS A 206 8.42 -1.65 -2.85
CA CYS A 206 7.07 -1.48 -2.29
C CYS A 206 6.60 -0.02 -2.19
N GLN A 207 7.49 0.94 -2.40
CA GLN A 207 7.19 2.38 -2.29
C GLN A 207 6.58 2.76 -0.92
N GLY A 208 7.13 2.23 0.16
CA GLY A 208 6.68 2.49 1.53
C GLY A 208 5.33 1.85 1.88
N ARG A 209 4.96 0.74 1.24
CA ARG A 209 3.71 -0.01 1.48
C ARG A 209 4.00 -1.40 2.04
N PRO A 210 4.08 -1.56 3.37
CA PRO A 210 4.50 -2.82 4.02
C PRO A 210 3.72 -4.05 3.57
N GLY A 211 2.40 -3.94 3.41
CA GLY A 211 1.58 -5.05 2.93
C GLY A 211 1.90 -5.49 1.50
N LEU A 212 2.46 -4.59 0.66
CA LEU A 212 2.96 -4.96 -0.66
C LEU A 212 4.34 -5.63 -0.57
N ALA A 213 5.22 -5.14 0.30
CA ALA A 213 6.53 -5.75 0.54
C ALA A 213 6.38 -7.19 1.05
N GLN A 214 5.40 -7.44 1.92
CA GLN A 214 5.09 -8.78 2.42
C GLN A 214 4.69 -9.76 1.31
N GLU A 215 3.98 -9.29 0.29
CA GLU A 215 3.66 -10.13 -0.87
C GLU A 215 4.89 -10.36 -1.75
N MET A 216 5.68 -9.32 -1.97
CA MET A 216 6.87 -9.40 -2.82
C MET A 216 7.92 -10.34 -2.24
N VAL A 217 8.15 -10.33 -0.93
CA VAL A 217 9.17 -11.17 -0.29
C VAL A 217 8.87 -12.67 -0.38
N ARG A 218 7.62 -13.04 -0.64
CA ARG A 218 7.20 -14.43 -0.87
C ARG A 218 7.52 -14.93 -2.29
N ASP A 219 7.87 -14.02 -3.20
CA ASP A 219 8.27 -14.34 -4.57
C ASP A 219 9.75 -14.73 -4.62
N THR A 220 10.05 -16.01 -4.74
CA THR A 220 11.41 -16.53 -4.81
C THR A 220 12.20 -16.08 -6.05
N GLY A 221 11.51 -15.58 -7.09
CA GLY A 221 12.10 -15.03 -8.32
C GLY A 221 12.19 -13.50 -8.35
N LEU A 222 11.97 -12.82 -7.21
CA LEU A 222 11.90 -11.36 -7.15
C LEU A 222 13.15 -10.68 -7.68
N GLU A 223 14.33 -11.17 -7.32
CA GLU A 223 15.63 -10.61 -7.73
C GLU A 223 15.83 -10.77 -9.25
N GLU A 224 15.63 -11.97 -9.78
CA GLU A 224 15.77 -12.25 -11.21
C GLU A 224 14.78 -11.42 -12.05
N ARG A 225 13.55 -11.32 -11.61
CA ARG A 225 12.52 -10.48 -12.25
C ARG A 225 12.89 -9.00 -12.23
N THR A 226 13.40 -8.52 -11.12
CA THR A 226 13.82 -7.11 -10.98
C THR A 226 14.98 -6.82 -11.91
N SER A 227 16.00 -7.67 -11.94
CA SER A 227 17.16 -7.55 -12.83
C SER A 227 16.73 -7.55 -14.30
N SER A 228 15.92 -8.51 -14.72
CA SER A 228 15.39 -8.61 -16.10
C SER A 228 14.64 -7.33 -16.52
N VAL A 229 13.82 -6.78 -15.64
CA VAL A 229 13.07 -5.55 -15.91
C VAL A 229 13.99 -4.33 -15.99
N LEU A 230 14.98 -4.20 -15.11
CA LEU A 230 15.94 -3.09 -15.15
C LEU A 230 16.84 -3.16 -16.39
N GLU A 231 17.32 -4.35 -16.76
CA GLU A 231 18.05 -4.56 -18.02
C GLU A 231 17.21 -4.20 -19.25
N SER A 232 15.91 -4.44 -19.21
CA SER A 232 15.02 -4.08 -20.32
C SER A 232 14.93 -2.56 -20.50
N LEU A 233 14.93 -1.78 -19.41
CA LEU A 233 14.93 -0.33 -19.44
C LEU A 233 16.22 0.21 -20.04
N THR A 234 17.38 -0.34 -19.63
CA THR A 234 18.68 0.07 -20.15
C THR A 234 18.83 -0.25 -21.63
N ARG A 235 18.42 -1.44 -22.07
CA ARG A 235 18.35 -1.80 -23.49
C ARG A 235 17.49 -0.85 -24.32
N CYS A 236 16.36 -0.41 -23.79
CA CYS A 236 15.51 0.58 -24.46
C CYS A 236 16.23 1.92 -24.65
N ALA A 237 16.99 2.34 -23.64
CA ALA A 237 17.78 3.57 -23.71
C ALA A 237 18.85 3.51 -24.83
N GLU A 238 19.40 2.32 -25.12
CA GLU A 238 20.45 2.10 -26.11
C GLU A 238 19.94 1.96 -27.55
N ARG A 239 18.83 1.27 -27.74
CA ARG A 239 18.36 0.81 -29.06
C ARG A 239 17.38 1.72 -29.78
N GLY A 240 16.83 2.72 -29.08
CA GLY A 240 15.92 3.72 -29.66
C GLY A 240 14.48 3.24 -29.87
N PRO A 241 13.66 3.98 -30.65
CA PRO A 241 12.18 3.86 -30.65
C PRO A 241 11.60 2.50 -30.99
N GLY A 242 12.25 1.73 -31.86
CA GLY A 242 11.79 0.38 -32.21
C GLY A 242 11.74 -0.56 -31.01
N SER A 243 12.77 -0.50 -30.15
CA SER A 243 12.87 -1.35 -28.96
C SER A 243 11.86 -0.97 -27.88
N TRP A 244 11.43 0.30 -27.82
CA TRP A 244 10.41 0.73 -26.84
C TRP A 244 9.05 0.11 -27.13
N LEU A 245 8.66 0.09 -28.42
CA LEU A 245 7.41 -0.54 -28.85
C LEU A 245 7.43 -2.08 -28.72
N GLU A 246 8.60 -2.69 -28.94
CA GLU A 246 8.79 -4.14 -28.71
C GLU A 246 8.66 -4.47 -27.23
N LEU A 247 9.31 -3.72 -26.34
CA LEU A 247 9.21 -3.90 -24.90
C LEU A 247 7.78 -3.68 -24.40
N SER A 248 7.12 -2.63 -24.88
CA SER A 248 5.72 -2.37 -24.52
C SER A 248 4.81 -3.51 -24.94
N ARG A 249 5.00 -4.07 -26.14
CA ARG A 249 4.27 -5.23 -26.60
C ARG A 249 4.57 -6.45 -25.74
N GLU A 250 5.84 -6.75 -25.49
CA GLU A 250 6.26 -7.91 -24.71
C GLU A 250 5.67 -7.90 -23.30
N LEU A 251 5.78 -6.78 -22.59
CA LEU A 251 5.24 -6.62 -21.23
C LEU A 251 3.72 -6.60 -21.19
N ALA A 252 3.06 -6.03 -22.22
CA ALA A 252 1.61 -5.96 -22.29
C ALA A 252 0.97 -7.25 -22.83
N GLU A 253 1.67 -8.05 -23.65
CA GLU A 253 1.18 -9.32 -24.18
C GLU A 253 1.46 -10.52 -23.24
N ARG A 254 2.60 -10.53 -22.54
CA ARG A 254 2.86 -11.46 -21.42
C ARG A 254 1.92 -11.18 -20.26
N GLY A 255 1.54 -9.92 -20.08
CA GLY A 255 0.63 -9.46 -19.08
C GLY A 255 -0.77 -9.28 -19.66
N ARG A 256 -1.53 -10.35 -19.86
CA ARG A 256 -2.97 -10.24 -19.57
C ARG A 256 -3.17 -9.70 -18.16
N ASP A 257 -2.09 -9.64 -17.38
CA ASP A 257 -2.02 -9.17 -16.02
C ASP A 257 -1.34 -7.80 -15.97
N ARG A 258 -2.14 -6.77 -15.72
CA ARG A 258 -1.77 -5.41 -15.31
C ARG A 258 -0.62 -5.43 -14.26
N GLU A 259 -0.50 -6.46 -13.46
CA GLU A 259 0.50 -6.67 -12.42
C GLU A 259 1.94 -6.67 -12.94
N VAL A 260 2.18 -7.26 -14.12
CA VAL A 260 3.52 -7.28 -14.74
C VAL A 260 3.97 -5.86 -15.09
N VAL A 261 3.09 -5.05 -15.69
CA VAL A 261 3.40 -3.66 -16.04
C VAL A 261 3.57 -2.81 -14.80
N VAL A 262 2.73 -3.01 -13.78
CA VAL A 262 2.85 -2.32 -12.48
C VAL A 262 4.18 -2.67 -11.80
N PHE A 263 4.58 -3.94 -11.82
CA PHE A 263 5.86 -4.36 -11.27
C PHE A 263 7.04 -3.71 -12.01
N ALA A 264 7.03 -3.73 -13.34
CA ALA A 264 8.07 -3.10 -14.14
C ALA A 264 8.21 -1.60 -13.84
N LEU A 265 7.10 -0.87 -13.81
CA LEU A 265 7.10 0.57 -13.49
C LEU A 265 7.59 0.84 -12.06
N ARG A 266 7.32 -0.04 -11.09
CA ARG A 266 7.85 0.09 -9.72
C ARG A 266 9.36 -0.10 -9.67
N ALA A 267 9.88 -1.14 -10.33
CA ALA A 267 11.32 -1.38 -10.42
C ALA A 267 12.03 -0.20 -11.10
N TRP A 268 11.48 0.32 -12.20
CA TRP A 268 12.03 1.49 -12.87
C TRP A 268 11.94 2.76 -12.00
N ALA A 269 10.84 2.97 -11.28
CA ALA A 269 10.73 4.09 -10.34
C ALA A 269 11.77 4.00 -9.21
N ALA A 270 11.99 2.82 -8.65
CA ALA A 270 13.03 2.61 -7.63
C ALA A 270 14.43 2.93 -8.18
N PHE A 271 14.76 2.43 -9.36
CA PHE A 271 16.03 2.72 -10.03
C PHE A 271 16.19 4.22 -10.36
N LEU A 272 15.17 4.86 -10.91
CA LEU A 272 15.20 6.30 -11.24
C LEU A 272 15.31 7.18 -9.99
N ARG A 273 14.72 6.77 -8.86
CA ARG A 273 14.95 7.41 -7.57
C ARG A 273 16.42 7.31 -7.16
N ASP A 274 17.02 6.14 -7.30
CA ASP A 274 18.45 5.95 -6.98
C ASP A 274 19.35 6.78 -7.90
N CYS A 275 18.99 6.95 -9.17
CA CYS A 275 19.65 7.93 -10.05
C CYS A 275 19.54 9.36 -9.49
N CYS A 276 18.40 9.77 -8.95
CA CYS A 276 18.25 11.08 -8.31
C CYS A 276 19.16 11.21 -7.08
N CYS A 277 19.24 10.17 -6.23
CA CYS A 277 20.13 10.15 -5.07
C CYS A 277 21.61 10.26 -5.50
N ALA A 278 22.02 9.51 -6.52
CA ALA A 278 23.37 9.59 -7.07
C ALA A 278 23.69 10.99 -7.63
N ALA A 279 22.75 11.62 -8.33
CA ALA A 279 22.92 12.95 -8.92
C ALA A 279 23.16 14.07 -7.88
N VAL A 280 22.71 13.89 -6.64
CA VAL A 280 22.94 14.84 -5.52
C VAL A 280 24.07 14.39 -4.59
N GLY A 281 24.81 13.34 -4.94
CA GLY A 281 25.90 12.82 -4.11
C GLY A 281 25.44 12.04 -2.88
N ALA A 282 24.17 11.64 -2.81
CA ALA A 282 23.57 10.90 -1.70
C ALA A 282 23.52 9.37 -1.99
N ALA A 283 24.58 8.80 -2.52
CA ALA A 283 24.68 7.39 -2.90
C ALA A 283 24.40 6.42 -1.73
N ALA A 284 24.61 6.85 -0.49
CA ALA A 284 24.27 6.06 0.71
C ALA A 284 22.76 5.84 0.90
N LEU A 285 21.92 6.58 0.18
CA LEU A 285 20.45 6.46 0.24
C LEU A 285 19.86 5.62 -0.90
N THR A 286 20.69 4.91 -1.69
CA THR A 286 20.24 4.03 -2.76
C THR A 286 19.60 2.77 -2.18
N ASN A 287 18.48 2.36 -2.77
CA ASN A 287 17.70 1.19 -2.33
C ASN A 287 18.03 -0.07 -3.13
N LEU A 288 18.76 0.06 -4.26
CA LEU A 288 19.15 -1.02 -5.14
C LEU A 288 20.69 -1.08 -5.24
N PRO A 289 21.40 -1.60 -4.20
CA PRO A 289 22.87 -1.57 -4.17
C PRO A 289 23.54 -2.21 -5.38
N SER A 290 22.98 -3.33 -5.88
CA SER A 290 23.49 -4.04 -7.07
C SER A 290 23.43 -3.21 -8.36
N TRP A 291 22.67 -2.11 -8.36
CA TRP A 291 22.48 -1.21 -9.51
C TRP A 291 23.06 0.18 -9.29
N SER A 292 23.84 0.37 -8.22
CA SER A 292 24.39 1.70 -7.83
C SER A 292 25.31 2.30 -8.89
N GLU A 293 26.16 1.50 -9.52
CA GLU A 293 27.05 1.96 -10.60
C GLU A 293 26.25 2.41 -11.83
N ALA A 294 25.24 1.65 -12.21
CA ALA A 294 24.35 2.02 -13.29
C ALA A 294 23.57 3.30 -12.99
N ALA A 295 23.07 3.43 -11.76
CA ALA A 295 22.38 4.63 -11.31
C ALA A 295 23.30 5.86 -11.34
N ALA A 296 24.57 5.73 -10.95
CA ALA A 296 25.55 6.80 -11.04
C ALA A 296 25.82 7.21 -12.49
N ALA A 297 26.03 6.24 -13.40
CA ALA A 297 26.24 6.52 -14.81
C ALA A 297 25.03 7.23 -15.46
N TRP A 298 23.82 6.84 -15.11
CA TRP A 298 22.60 7.53 -15.54
C TRP A 298 22.51 8.94 -14.95
N ALA A 299 22.88 9.12 -13.67
CA ALA A 299 22.86 10.39 -12.98
C ALA A 299 23.81 11.41 -13.60
N GLU A 300 25.05 11.01 -13.93
CA GLU A 300 26.02 11.87 -14.61
C GLU A 300 25.51 12.38 -15.94
N ARG A 301 24.82 11.54 -16.68
CA ARG A 301 24.33 11.86 -18.02
C ARG A 301 23.06 12.69 -18.01
N LEU A 302 22.07 12.30 -17.19
CA LEU A 302 20.75 12.92 -17.15
C LEU A 302 20.71 14.15 -16.27
N GLN A 303 21.69 14.31 -15.39
CA GLN A 303 21.67 15.29 -14.31
C GLN A 303 20.41 15.18 -13.45
N LEU A 304 20.35 15.85 -12.33
CA LEU A 304 19.22 15.75 -11.39
C LEU A 304 17.87 16.03 -12.06
N ALA A 305 17.78 17.06 -12.88
CA ALA A 305 16.51 17.44 -13.53
C ALA A 305 15.98 16.35 -14.49
N GLY A 306 16.88 15.70 -15.24
CA GLY A 306 16.52 14.59 -16.11
C GLY A 306 16.10 13.34 -15.35
N CYS A 307 16.76 13.04 -14.21
CA CYS A 307 16.39 11.93 -13.35
C CYS A 307 15.01 12.14 -12.69
N LEU A 308 14.79 13.33 -12.12
CA LEU A 308 13.49 13.70 -11.49
C LEU A 308 12.34 13.62 -12.50
N ARG A 309 12.51 14.18 -13.69
CA ARG A 309 11.48 14.11 -14.74
C ARG A 309 11.09 12.67 -15.06
N ARG A 310 12.04 11.76 -15.16
CA ARG A 310 11.77 10.35 -15.47
C ARG A 310 11.15 9.60 -14.30
N TYR A 311 11.57 9.91 -13.09
CA TYR A 311 10.95 9.41 -11.87
C TYR A 311 9.48 9.83 -11.79
N ASP A 312 9.17 11.11 -12.00
CA ASP A 312 7.80 11.63 -12.01
C ASP A 312 6.93 10.97 -13.08
N LEU A 313 7.50 10.70 -14.27
CA LEU A 313 6.80 9.96 -15.32
C LEU A 313 6.46 8.52 -14.90
N ALA A 314 7.34 7.85 -14.17
CA ALA A 314 7.07 6.50 -13.66
C ALA A 314 5.97 6.52 -12.58
N ILE A 315 5.98 7.51 -11.70
CA ILE A 315 4.95 7.71 -10.67
C ILE A 315 3.59 8.06 -11.31
N ASP A 316 3.55 8.98 -12.31
CA ASP A 316 2.33 9.29 -13.07
C ASP A 316 1.77 8.05 -13.79
N ALA A 317 2.64 7.23 -14.38
CA ALA A 317 2.23 5.98 -15.02
C ALA A 317 1.57 5.00 -14.03
N LEU A 318 2.15 4.84 -12.84
CA LEU A 318 1.58 4.02 -11.77
C LEU A 318 0.22 4.56 -11.26
N ALA A 319 0.09 5.88 -11.14
CA ALA A 319 -1.17 6.53 -10.75
C ALA A 319 -2.27 6.28 -11.79
N ARG A 320 -1.98 6.48 -13.08
CA ARG A 320 -2.92 6.19 -14.18
C ARG A 320 -3.36 4.73 -14.22
N LEU A 321 -2.42 3.83 -13.98
CA LEU A 321 -2.79 2.42 -13.82
C LEU A 321 -3.72 2.23 -12.63
N ALA A 322 -3.50 2.84 -11.48
CA ALA A 322 -4.39 2.72 -10.33
C ALA A 322 -5.82 3.25 -10.61
N GLU A 323 -5.96 4.24 -11.49
CA GLU A 323 -7.23 4.81 -11.96
C GLU A 323 -7.94 3.97 -13.04
N GLY A 324 -7.35 2.91 -13.53
CA GLY A 324 -7.99 2.03 -14.50
C GLY A 324 -7.53 2.19 -15.94
N ALA A 325 -6.53 3.02 -16.22
CA ALA A 325 -6.02 3.19 -17.58
C ALA A 325 -5.46 1.88 -18.18
N THR A 326 -5.51 1.76 -19.50
CA THR A 326 -5.01 0.59 -20.24
C THR A 326 -3.49 0.48 -20.09
N ALA A 327 -3.02 -0.66 -19.60
CA ALA A 327 -1.60 -0.90 -19.26
C ALA A 327 -0.66 -0.62 -20.44
N ARG A 328 -1.01 -1.06 -21.64
CA ARG A 328 -0.21 -0.83 -22.85
C ARG A 328 -0.09 0.66 -23.18
N LEU A 329 -1.18 1.41 -23.17
CA LEU A 329 -1.15 2.85 -23.49
C LEU A 329 -0.33 3.65 -22.45
N VAL A 330 -0.43 3.26 -21.18
CA VAL A 330 0.36 3.87 -20.12
C VAL A 330 1.85 3.60 -20.32
N LEU A 331 2.20 2.36 -20.66
CA LEU A 331 3.58 1.95 -20.91
C LEU A 331 4.16 2.62 -22.16
N ASP A 332 3.42 2.64 -23.28
CA ASP A 332 3.81 3.33 -24.50
C ASP A 332 4.09 4.83 -24.21
N ARG A 333 3.17 5.49 -23.50
CA ARG A 333 3.34 6.88 -23.10
C ARG A 333 4.58 7.08 -22.21
N PHE A 334 4.78 6.23 -21.22
CA PHE A 334 5.93 6.30 -20.32
C PHE A 334 7.25 6.19 -21.12
N LEU A 335 7.39 5.17 -21.95
CA LEU A 335 8.61 4.95 -22.74
C LEU A 335 8.87 6.08 -23.73
N LEU A 336 7.84 6.55 -24.44
CA LEU A 336 7.94 7.68 -25.36
C LEU A 336 8.40 8.97 -24.65
N LEU A 337 7.84 9.30 -23.49
CA LEU A 337 8.21 10.51 -22.76
C LEU A 337 9.55 10.38 -22.04
N THR A 338 9.94 9.16 -21.68
CA THR A 338 11.22 8.88 -21.02
C THR A 338 12.38 8.98 -22.01
N PHE A 339 12.21 8.51 -23.26
CA PHE A 339 13.29 8.39 -24.24
C PHE A 339 13.09 9.25 -25.51
N GLY A 340 11.87 9.69 -25.83
CA GLY A 340 11.51 10.34 -27.10
C GLY A 340 11.99 11.78 -27.28
N GLY A 341 12.68 12.37 -26.33
CA GLY A 341 13.12 13.77 -26.36
C GLY A 341 14.63 14.01 -26.24
N GLU A 342 15.47 12.99 -26.23
CA GLU A 342 16.92 13.16 -25.94
C GLU A 342 17.86 12.22 -26.71
N PRO A 343 19.14 12.64 -26.85
CA PRO A 343 20.18 11.92 -27.56
C PRO A 343 20.66 10.63 -26.87
N PRO A 344 21.55 9.88 -27.52
CA PRO A 344 21.71 8.44 -27.43
C PRO A 344 22.13 7.87 -26.07
N ALA A 345 21.97 6.58 -26.02
CA ALA A 345 22.04 5.62 -24.91
C ALA A 345 23.21 5.71 -23.91
N PRO A 346 22.99 5.33 -22.63
CA PRO A 346 24.07 5.09 -21.67
C PRO A 346 24.94 3.91 -22.13
N PRO A 347 26.21 3.84 -21.64
CA PRO A 347 27.03 2.67 -21.91
C PRO A 347 26.37 1.39 -21.40
N ALA A 348 26.55 0.30 -22.14
CA ALA A 348 26.01 -1.01 -21.79
C ALA A 348 26.42 -1.40 -20.36
N LEU A 349 25.47 -1.96 -19.61
CA LEU A 349 25.74 -2.68 -18.36
C LEU A 349 26.42 -4.02 -18.68
N GLY A 350 27.51 -3.98 -19.43
CA GLY A 350 28.30 -5.11 -19.76
C GLY A 350 29.38 -5.34 -18.71
N GLU A 351 29.36 -6.47 -18.07
CA GLU A 351 30.41 -7.15 -17.32
C GLU A 351 30.43 -7.10 -15.79
N ALA A 352 29.59 -6.33 -15.10
CA ALA A 352 29.65 -6.31 -13.63
C ALA A 352 28.91 -7.47 -12.93
N VAL A 353 28.12 -8.29 -13.63
CA VAL A 353 27.31 -9.37 -13.02
C VAL A 353 27.92 -10.76 -13.17
N SER A 354 29.08 -10.91 -13.83
CA SER A 354 29.76 -12.21 -13.98
C SER A 354 30.82 -12.50 -12.90
N GLY A 355 30.84 -11.73 -11.82
CA GLY A 355 31.70 -11.99 -10.67
C GLY A 355 31.18 -13.16 -9.84
N SER A 356 31.70 -14.37 -10.04
CA SER A 356 31.53 -15.52 -9.14
C SER A 356 31.88 -15.11 -7.70
N PRO A 357 31.14 -15.59 -6.67
CA PRO A 357 31.43 -15.26 -5.30
C PRO A 357 32.87 -15.70 -4.93
N PRO A 358 33.61 -14.89 -4.14
CA PRO A 358 34.96 -15.26 -3.73
C PRO A 358 34.92 -16.52 -2.88
N ASP A 359 35.71 -17.51 -3.29
CA ASP A 359 35.96 -18.77 -2.60
C ASP A 359 36.41 -18.48 -1.16
N ARG A 360 35.57 -18.77 -0.17
CA ARG A 360 35.98 -18.73 1.23
C ARG A 360 36.80 -20.00 1.56
N ARG A 361 38.08 -19.80 1.64
CA ARG A 361 38.95 -20.70 2.43
C ARG A 361 39.08 -20.21 3.86
#